data_148d9f9f5261de223b197ba2192a90bc
#
_entry.id   148d9f9f5261de223b197ba2192a90bc
#
_cell.length_a   1.000
_cell.length_b   1.000
_cell.length_c   1.000
_cell.angle_alpha   90.00
_cell.angle_beta   90.00
_cell.angle_gamma   90.00
#
_symmetry.space_group_name_H-M   'P 1'
#
loop_
_entity.id
_entity.type
_entity.pdbx_description
1 polymer ?
#
loop_
_entity_poly.entity_id
_entity_poly.type
_entity_poly.pdbx_seq_one_letter_code
_entity_poly.pdbx_strand_id
1 'polypeptide(L)'
;MNTRIKHTFKTADIPDRKLTADTCKKYGVTVALEGLVVVQHKYNYYDKDGNHIASKFRNTKMKDFWSEGSLNECGLFGQNVFNQSGKYITVCEGELDAMSVFQLTGSKYPAVSIKNGAASALKNCKQWLDYLNKFETVVLCFDNDVQGREAATEVARLFEPNKCKIVCLEMKDASEYLKTGQAEKFIRAWWDAKTYTPAGIV
;
A
#
# COMPACT_ATOMS: atom_id res chain seq x y z
N MET A 1 12.02 12.60 28.27
CA MET A 1 10.88 11.74 27.87
C MET A 1 9.99 12.54 26.95
N ASN A 2 9.96 12.24 25.66
CA ASN A 2 9.05 12.90 24.74
C ASN A 2 7.65 12.31 24.94
N THR A 3 6.83 12.97 25.75
CA THR A 3 5.43 12.60 25.93
C THR A 3 4.70 12.89 24.62
N ARG A 4 4.43 11.83 23.83
CA ARG A 4 3.61 11.97 22.60
C ARG A 4 2.23 12.47 23.01
N ILE A 5 1.79 13.55 22.41
CA ILE A 5 0.46 14.11 22.63
C ILE A 5 -0.56 13.05 22.23
N LYS A 6 -1.48 12.70 23.13
CA LYS A 6 -2.60 11.81 22.82
C LYS A 6 -3.61 12.58 21.98
N HIS A 7 -3.74 12.20 20.73
CA HIS A 7 -4.75 12.75 19.83
C HIS A 7 -6.01 11.87 19.79
N THR A 8 -7.15 12.50 19.53
CA THR A 8 -8.37 11.80 19.15
C THR A 8 -8.36 11.54 17.64
N PHE A 9 -8.59 10.30 17.26
CA PHE A 9 -8.59 9.87 15.85
C PHE A 9 -10.01 9.70 15.33
N LYS A 10 -10.27 10.17 14.11
CA LYS A 10 -11.53 9.98 13.40
C LYS A 10 -11.31 9.69 11.93
N THR A 11 -12.28 9.09 11.27
CA THR A 11 -12.28 8.94 9.81
C THR A 11 -12.57 10.31 9.18
N ALA A 12 -11.69 10.74 8.28
CA ALA A 12 -11.84 11.97 7.53
C ALA A 12 -11.01 11.90 6.25
N ASP A 13 -11.19 12.89 5.36
CA ASP A 13 -10.31 13.08 4.20
C ASP A 13 -8.86 13.32 4.63
N ILE A 14 -7.93 13.00 3.75
CA ILE A 14 -6.52 13.41 3.82
C ILE A 14 -6.26 14.38 2.65
N PRO A 15 -6.59 15.68 2.82
CA PRO A 15 -6.65 16.63 1.71
C PRO A 15 -5.33 16.84 0.98
N ASP A 16 -4.20 16.85 1.70
CA ASP A 16 -2.86 17.00 1.14
C ASP A 16 -2.44 15.81 0.24
N ARG A 17 -3.18 14.71 0.33
CA ARG A 17 -3.04 13.50 -0.50
C ARG A 17 -4.22 13.26 -1.44
N LYS A 18 -5.25 14.08 -1.37
CA LYS A 18 -6.53 13.90 -2.08
C LYS A 18 -7.20 12.54 -1.84
N LEU A 19 -6.92 11.93 -0.69
CA LEU A 19 -7.59 10.70 -0.26
C LEU A 19 -8.92 11.06 0.40
N THR A 20 -9.99 10.39 -0.05
CA THR A 20 -11.34 10.62 0.47
C THR A 20 -11.58 9.89 1.78
N ALA A 21 -12.53 10.41 2.57
CA ALA A 21 -12.99 9.76 3.79
C ALA A 21 -13.54 8.34 3.52
N ASP A 22 -14.15 8.10 2.37
CA ASP A 22 -14.63 6.77 1.97
C ASP A 22 -13.46 5.79 1.78
N THR A 23 -12.38 6.22 1.13
CA THR A 23 -11.16 5.41 1.00
C THR A 23 -10.55 5.16 2.39
N CYS A 24 -10.45 6.18 3.24
CA CYS A 24 -9.96 6.02 4.61
C CYS A 24 -10.83 5.04 5.41
N LYS A 25 -12.15 5.16 5.31
CA LYS A 25 -13.11 4.25 5.95
C LYS A 25 -12.94 2.81 5.47
N LYS A 26 -12.79 2.61 4.16
CA LYS A 26 -12.60 1.28 3.56
C LYS A 26 -11.39 0.58 4.15
N TYR A 27 -10.28 1.29 4.35
CA TYR A 27 -9.04 0.73 4.91
C TYR A 27 -8.97 0.76 6.45
N GLY A 28 -9.96 1.33 7.13
CA GLY A 28 -9.91 1.53 8.58
C GLY A 28 -8.86 2.54 9.03
N VAL A 29 -8.51 3.48 8.15
CA VAL A 29 -7.55 4.55 8.44
C VAL A 29 -8.26 5.70 9.14
N THR A 30 -7.61 6.22 10.18
CA THR A 30 -8.09 7.39 10.91
C THR A 30 -7.02 8.47 10.99
N VAL A 31 -7.44 9.70 11.17
CA VAL A 31 -6.55 10.85 11.27
C VAL A 31 -6.81 11.65 12.54
N ALA A 32 -5.75 12.25 13.06
CA ALA A 32 -5.87 13.29 14.08
C ALA A 32 -5.75 14.67 13.43
N LEU A 33 -6.56 15.61 13.91
CA LEU A 33 -6.60 16.98 13.40
C LEU A 33 -6.23 17.98 14.50
N GLU A 34 -5.51 19.03 14.09
CA GLU A 34 -5.40 20.28 14.82
C GLU A 34 -6.14 21.36 14.03
N GLY A 35 -7.32 21.76 14.51
CA GLY A 35 -8.25 22.54 13.71
C GLY A 35 -8.71 21.76 12.48
N LEU A 36 -8.41 22.28 11.29
CA LEU A 36 -8.72 21.63 10.00
C LEU A 36 -7.51 20.88 9.39
N VAL A 37 -6.36 20.90 10.05
CA VAL A 37 -5.12 20.34 9.53
C VAL A 37 -4.94 18.90 10.04
N VAL A 38 -4.71 17.96 9.14
CA VAL A 38 -4.34 16.58 9.50
C VAL A 38 -2.90 16.57 10.00
N VAL A 39 -2.70 16.20 11.26
CA VAL A 39 -1.37 16.16 11.91
C VAL A 39 -0.83 14.76 12.08
N GLN A 40 -1.69 13.75 12.12
CA GLN A 40 -1.27 12.35 12.19
C GLN A 40 -2.21 11.45 11.38
N HIS A 41 -1.64 10.40 10.80
CA HIS A 41 -2.37 9.26 10.28
C HIS A 41 -2.19 8.07 11.21
N LYS A 42 -3.24 7.26 11.36
CA LYS A 42 -3.20 5.96 12.04
C LYS A 42 -3.67 4.88 11.10
N TYR A 43 -2.80 3.90 10.86
CA TYR A 43 -3.05 2.73 10.03
C TYR A 43 -3.18 1.50 10.92
N ASN A 44 -4.32 0.82 10.85
CA ASN A 44 -4.56 -0.38 11.63
C ASN A 44 -4.09 -1.62 10.87
N TYR A 45 -3.47 -2.54 11.61
CA TYR A 45 -2.94 -3.79 11.10
C TYR A 45 -3.55 -4.97 11.84
N TYR A 46 -3.76 -6.04 11.12
CA TYR A 46 -4.51 -7.20 11.59
C TYR A 46 -3.70 -8.48 11.40
N ASP A 47 -3.94 -9.46 12.25
CA ASP A 47 -3.39 -10.81 12.09
C ASP A 47 -4.15 -11.60 11.00
N LYS A 48 -3.77 -12.87 10.82
CA LYS A 48 -4.41 -13.78 9.84
C LYS A 48 -5.88 -14.09 10.16
N ASP A 49 -6.28 -13.93 11.42
CA ASP A 49 -7.62 -14.23 11.91
C ASP A 49 -8.53 -12.98 11.92
N GLY A 50 -7.98 -11.83 11.49
CA GLY A 50 -8.70 -10.57 11.39
C GLY A 50 -8.75 -9.77 12.70
N ASN A 51 -7.95 -10.13 13.72
CA ASN A 51 -7.85 -9.37 14.95
C ASN A 51 -6.89 -8.19 14.75
N HIS A 52 -7.29 -7.02 15.24
CA HIS A 52 -6.41 -5.86 15.27
C HIS A 52 -5.32 -6.04 16.33
N ILE A 53 -4.07 -6.17 15.93
CA ILE A 53 -2.93 -6.44 16.82
C ILE A 53 -1.81 -5.40 16.75
N ALA A 54 -1.86 -4.48 15.79
CA ALA A 54 -0.91 -3.38 15.71
C ALA A 54 -1.51 -2.14 15.04
N SER A 55 -0.94 -0.99 15.34
CA SER A 55 -1.20 0.27 14.63
C SER A 55 0.12 0.94 14.27
N LYS A 56 0.20 1.47 13.05
CA LYS A 56 1.31 2.30 12.60
C LYS A 56 0.83 3.75 12.50
N PHE A 57 1.67 4.66 12.92
CA PHE A 57 1.37 6.09 12.95
C PHE A 57 2.36 6.84 12.09
N ARG A 58 1.88 7.90 11.47
CA ARG A 58 2.69 8.85 10.72
C ARG A 58 2.41 10.27 11.20
N ASN A 59 3.42 10.97 11.68
CA ASN A 59 3.35 12.41 11.89
C ASN A 59 3.51 13.12 10.54
N THR A 60 2.57 13.97 10.16
CA THR A 60 2.56 14.63 8.85
C THR A 60 3.58 15.76 8.74
N LYS A 61 3.84 16.47 9.86
CA LYS A 61 4.77 17.60 9.92
C LYS A 61 6.24 17.13 9.91
N MET A 62 6.55 16.15 10.77
CA MET A 62 7.93 15.67 10.96
C MET A 62 8.29 14.51 10.05
N LYS A 63 7.33 13.93 9.33
CA LYS A 63 7.47 12.69 8.54
C LYS A 63 8.04 11.52 9.37
N ASP A 64 7.76 11.54 10.68
CA ASP A 64 8.16 10.51 11.62
C ASP A 64 7.13 9.39 11.66
N PHE A 65 7.62 8.15 11.83
CA PHE A 65 6.80 6.95 11.90
C PHE A 65 7.09 6.18 13.18
N TRP A 66 6.05 5.61 13.77
CA TRP A 66 6.19 4.63 14.85
C TRP A 66 5.06 3.62 14.78
N SER A 67 5.21 2.52 15.49
CA SER A 67 4.17 1.50 15.60
C SER A 67 3.94 1.11 17.06
N GLU A 68 2.74 0.66 17.34
CA GLU A 68 2.31 0.06 18.59
C GLU A 68 1.78 -1.34 18.29
N GLY A 69 2.06 -2.31 19.17
CA GLY A 69 1.68 -3.71 18.98
C GLY A 69 2.65 -4.51 18.10
N SER A 70 2.22 -5.71 17.68
CA SER A 70 3.06 -6.72 17.00
C SER A 70 3.02 -6.61 15.48
N LEU A 71 3.56 -5.52 14.90
CA LEU A 71 3.51 -5.27 13.46
C LEU A 71 4.10 -6.43 12.61
N ASN A 72 5.10 -7.15 13.12
CA ASN A 72 5.72 -8.27 12.39
C ASN A 72 4.77 -9.46 12.21
N GLU A 73 3.80 -9.63 13.11
CA GLU A 73 2.81 -10.72 13.08
C GLU A 73 1.61 -10.38 12.21
N CYS A 74 1.49 -9.12 11.78
CA CYS A 74 0.40 -8.66 10.94
C CYS A 74 0.54 -9.09 9.49
N GLY A 75 -0.61 -9.13 8.80
CA GLY A 75 -0.70 -9.18 7.35
C GLY A 75 -0.17 -7.94 6.66
N LEU A 76 -0.28 -7.91 5.34
CA LEU A 76 -0.07 -6.70 4.55
C LEU A 76 -1.13 -5.65 4.93
N PHE A 77 -0.79 -4.37 4.83
CA PHE A 77 -1.80 -3.33 5.03
C PHE A 77 -2.93 -3.47 4.01
N GLY A 78 -4.17 -3.46 4.47
CA GLY A 78 -5.34 -3.67 3.62
C GLY A 78 -5.70 -5.14 3.35
N GLN A 79 -4.88 -6.11 3.76
CA GLN A 79 -5.15 -7.53 3.54
C GLN A 79 -6.48 -7.99 4.16
N ASN A 80 -6.82 -7.49 5.34
CA ASN A 80 -8.09 -7.77 6.02
C ASN A 80 -9.31 -7.24 5.25
N VAL A 81 -9.12 -6.21 4.43
CA VAL A 81 -10.18 -5.59 3.61
C VAL A 81 -10.45 -6.37 2.33
N PHE A 82 -9.41 -6.99 1.78
CA PHE A 82 -9.41 -7.71 0.51
C PHE A 82 -8.99 -9.18 0.71
N ASN A 83 -9.68 -9.88 1.60
CA ASN A 83 -9.34 -11.25 1.99
C ASN A 83 -9.84 -12.33 1.01
N GLN A 84 -10.58 -11.94 -0.01
CA GLN A 84 -11.12 -12.85 -1.03
C GLN A 84 -10.19 -12.96 -2.24
N SER A 85 -10.41 -13.97 -3.07
CA SER A 85 -9.75 -14.10 -4.37
C SER A 85 -10.28 -13.09 -5.38
N GLY A 86 -9.54 -12.85 -6.46
CA GLY A 86 -9.97 -11.93 -7.50
C GLY A 86 -9.05 -11.93 -8.71
N LYS A 87 -9.38 -11.09 -9.68
CA LYS A 87 -8.60 -11.00 -10.92
C LYS A 87 -7.27 -10.28 -10.71
N TYR A 88 -7.29 -9.17 -10.00
CA TYR A 88 -6.10 -8.35 -9.77
C TYR A 88 -5.94 -8.00 -8.29
N ILE A 89 -4.71 -7.98 -7.81
CA ILE A 89 -4.31 -7.31 -6.57
C ILE A 89 -3.07 -6.49 -6.85
N THR A 90 -3.02 -5.25 -6.34
CA THR A 90 -1.82 -4.43 -6.41
C THR A 90 -1.10 -4.46 -5.08
N VAL A 91 0.22 -4.66 -5.11
CA VAL A 91 1.10 -4.54 -3.93
C VAL A 91 1.92 -3.27 -4.08
N CYS A 92 1.80 -2.38 -3.10
CA CYS A 92 2.49 -1.09 -3.03
C CYS A 92 3.55 -1.09 -1.93
N GLU A 93 4.42 -0.09 -1.95
CA GLU A 93 5.44 0.07 -0.92
C GLU A 93 4.89 0.67 0.38
N GLY A 94 4.00 1.66 0.28
CA GLY A 94 3.44 2.38 1.41
C GLY A 94 1.91 2.34 1.50
N GLU A 95 1.40 2.63 2.71
CA GLU A 95 -0.03 2.64 2.99
C GLU A 95 -0.79 3.67 2.14
N LEU A 96 -0.20 4.87 1.99
CA LEU A 96 -0.79 5.94 1.17
C LEU A 96 -0.85 5.55 -0.30
N ASP A 97 0.14 4.80 -0.79
CA ASP A 97 0.18 4.34 -2.18
C ASP A 97 -0.88 3.29 -2.43
N ALA A 98 -1.06 2.32 -1.53
CA ALA A 98 -2.13 1.33 -1.65
C ALA A 98 -3.52 1.99 -1.67
N MET A 99 -3.77 2.96 -0.78
CA MET A 99 -5.01 3.71 -0.76
C MET A 99 -5.19 4.54 -2.03
N SER A 100 -4.11 5.15 -2.54
CA SER A 100 -4.13 5.94 -3.77
C SER A 100 -4.41 5.07 -4.99
N VAL A 101 -3.76 3.90 -5.12
CA VAL A 101 -4.04 2.94 -6.20
C VAL A 101 -5.49 2.52 -6.18
N PHE A 102 -6.02 2.14 -5.02
CA PHE A 102 -7.42 1.76 -4.88
C PHE A 102 -8.36 2.87 -5.35
N GLN A 103 -8.14 4.11 -4.90
CA GLN A 103 -8.97 5.25 -5.30
C GLN A 103 -8.81 5.61 -6.78
N LEU A 104 -7.57 5.61 -7.31
CA LEU A 104 -7.26 5.89 -8.71
C LEU A 104 -7.88 4.85 -9.68
N THR A 105 -7.99 3.60 -9.24
CA THR A 105 -8.62 2.52 -10.02
C THR A 105 -10.15 2.45 -9.82
N GLY A 106 -10.75 3.55 -9.36
CA GLY A 106 -12.21 3.70 -9.19
C GLY A 106 -12.75 2.89 -8.01
N SER A 107 -11.94 2.63 -7.01
CA SER A 107 -12.28 1.82 -5.81
C SER A 107 -12.74 0.40 -6.16
N LYS A 108 -12.23 -0.14 -7.27
CA LYS A 108 -12.65 -1.42 -7.83
C LYS A 108 -11.65 -2.54 -7.59
N TYR A 109 -10.35 -2.25 -7.75
CA TYR A 109 -9.30 -3.28 -7.67
C TYR A 109 -8.59 -3.25 -6.32
N PRO A 110 -8.46 -4.42 -5.66
CA PRO A 110 -7.70 -4.54 -4.42
C PRO A 110 -6.29 -3.97 -4.51
N ALA A 111 -5.91 -3.21 -3.48
CA ALA A 111 -4.54 -2.74 -3.30
C ALA A 111 -4.12 -2.91 -1.84
N VAL A 112 -2.94 -3.42 -1.63
CA VAL A 112 -2.32 -3.66 -0.32
C VAL A 112 -0.92 -3.06 -0.30
N SER A 113 -0.35 -2.86 0.88
CA SER A 113 1.07 -2.49 0.94
C SER A 113 1.88 -3.37 1.88
N ILE A 114 3.19 -3.39 1.61
CA ILE A 114 4.16 -3.95 2.55
C ILE A 114 4.29 -3.04 3.79
N LYS A 115 4.91 -3.55 4.86
CA LYS A 115 4.87 -2.89 6.18
C LYS A 115 5.97 -1.85 6.40
N ASN A 116 7.17 -2.09 5.90
CA ASN A 116 8.37 -1.35 6.28
C ASN A 116 9.27 -0.96 5.08
N GLY A 117 8.63 -0.53 3.97
CA GLY A 117 9.34 -0.06 2.77
C GLY A 117 10.06 -1.16 1.97
N ALA A 118 10.70 -0.77 0.86
CA ALA A 118 11.29 -1.65 -0.14
C ALA A 118 12.20 -2.74 0.43
N ALA A 119 13.03 -2.42 1.42
CA ALA A 119 13.95 -3.39 2.05
C ALA A 119 13.25 -4.59 2.71
N SER A 120 11.98 -4.47 3.05
CA SER A 120 11.18 -5.55 3.63
C SER A 120 10.28 -6.29 2.62
N ALA A 121 10.27 -5.84 1.37
CA ALA A 121 9.31 -6.28 0.36
C ALA A 121 9.33 -7.79 0.14
N LEU A 122 10.52 -8.34 -0.14
CA LEU A 122 10.69 -9.76 -0.39
C LEU A 122 10.20 -10.62 0.80
N LYS A 123 10.59 -10.24 2.02
CA LYS A 123 10.18 -10.94 3.25
C LYS A 123 8.66 -10.88 3.45
N ASN A 124 8.05 -9.71 3.28
CA ASN A 124 6.62 -9.52 3.46
C ASN A 124 5.81 -10.30 2.41
N CYS A 125 6.19 -10.20 1.13
CA CYS A 125 5.49 -10.91 0.05
C CYS A 125 5.67 -12.42 0.15
N LYS A 126 6.84 -12.90 0.55
CA LYS A 126 7.10 -14.34 0.78
C LYS A 126 6.24 -14.87 1.93
N GLN A 127 6.13 -14.13 3.03
CA GLN A 127 5.28 -14.50 4.18
C GLN A 127 3.81 -14.64 3.79
N TRP A 128 3.32 -13.84 2.86
CA TRP A 128 1.91 -13.79 2.45
C TRP A 128 1.70 -14.25 1.00
N LEU A 129 2.60 -15.08 0.49
CA LEU A 129 2.56 -15.56 -0.89
C LEU A 129 1.27 -16.31 -1.22
N ASP A 130 0.80 -17.18 -0.31
CA ASP A 130 -0.45 -17.93 -0.48
C ASP A 130 -1.67 -16.99 -0.58
N TYR A 131 -1.66 -15.89 0.17
CA TYR A 131 -2.70 -14.87 0.05
C TYR A 131 -2.64 -14.18 -1.32
N LEU A 132 -1.46 -13.74 -1.75
CA LEU A 132 -1.27 -13.07 -3.04
C LEU A 132 -1.62 -14.00 -4.20
N ASN A 133 -1.34 -15.29 -4.06
CA ASN A 133 -1.66 -16.30 -5.07
C ASN A 133 -3.15 -16.60 -5.25
N LYS A 134 -4.03 -16.12 -4.34
CA LYS A 134 -5.49 -16.19 -4.54
C LYS A 134 -6.00 -15.31 -5.69
N PHE A 135 -5.19 -14.36 -6.15
CA PHE A 135 -5.53 -13.48 -7.26
C PHE A 135 -4.92 -14.00 -8.56
N GLU A 136 -5.60 -13.81 -9.70
CA GLU A 136 -5.10 -14.25 -11.01
C GLU A 136 -3.83 -13.50 -11.41
N THR A 137 -3.76 -12.21 -11.11
CA THR A 137 -2.62 -11.34 -11.42
C THR A 137 -2.23 -10.50 -10.21
N VAL A 138 -0.94 -10.53 -9.88
CA VAL A 138 -0.34 -9.64 -8.88
C VAL A 138 0.37 -8.50 -9.61
N VAL A 139 0.00 -7.27 -9.29
CA VAL A 139 0.58 -6.06 -9.88
C VAL A 139 1.48 -5.40 -8.84
N LEU A 140 2.76 -5.28 -9.11
CA LEU A 140 3.71 -4.58 -8.24
C LEU A 140 3.80 -3.11 -8.65
N CYS A 141 3.48 -2.22 -7.72
CA CYS A 141 3.49 -0.78 -7.90
C CYS A 141 4.30 -0.14 -6.77
N PHE A 142 5.63 -0.24 -6.88
CA PHE A 142 6.59 0.31 -5.92
C PHE A 142 7.10 1.67 -6.37
N ASP A 143 7.80 2.37 -5.49
CA ASP A 143 8.36 3.69 -5.76
C ASP A 143 9.28 3.66 -7.01
N ASN A 144 9.23 4.72 -7.79
CA ASN A 144 10.06 4.87 -8.99
C ASN A 144 11.48 5.35 -8.65
N ASP A 145 12.13 4.67 -7.74
CA ASP A 145 13.55 4.84 -7.44
C ASP A 145 14.32 3.52 -7.63
N VAL A 146 15.61 3.53 -7.37
CA VAL A 146 16.45 2.34 -7.56
C VAL A 146 15.99 1.21 -6.64
N GLN A 147 15.74 1.50 -5.36
CA GLN A 147 15.38 0.51 -4.36
C GLN A 147 14.00 -0.10 -4.65
N GLY A 148 13.01 0.72 -5.03
CA GLY A 148 11.67 0.25 -5.37
C GLY A 148 11.68 -0.65 -6.62
N ARG A 149 12.45 -0.30 -7.66
CA ARG A 149 12.55 -1.12 -8.87
C ARG A 149 13.29 -2.45 -8.62
N GLU A 150 14.34 -2.45 -7.83
CA GLU A 150 15.04 -3.68 -7.42
C GLU A 150 14.14 -4.58 -6.59
N ALA A 151 13.47 -4.02 -5.58
CA ALA A 151 12.52 -4.75 -4.74
C ALA A 151 11.36 -5.33 -5.55
N ALA A 152 10.80 -4.59 -6.52
CA ALA A 152 9.77 -5.09 -7.42
C ALA A 152 10.25 -6.31 -8.21
N THR A 153 11.48 -6.25 -8.73
CA THR A 153 12.09 -7.35 -9.50
C THR A 153 12.32 -8.58 -8.61
N GLU A 154 12.81 -8.39 -7.39
CA GLU A 154 13.02 -9.49 -6.44
C GLU A 154 11.70 -10.16 -6.02
N VAL A 155 10.68 -9.34 -5.71
CA VAL A 155 9.34 -9.85 -5.35
C VAL A 155 8.71 -10.59 -6.53
N ALA A 156 8.86 -10.09 -7.75
CA ALA A 156 8.28 -10.72 -8.94
C ALA A 156 8.78 -12.15 -9.15
N ARG A 157 10.01 -12.46 -8.73
CA ARG A 157 10.60 -13.82 -8.79
C ARG A 157 9.94 -14.85 -7.89
N LEU A 158 9.11 -14.42 -6.93
CA LEU A 158 8.34 -15.33 -6.07
C LEU A 158 7.17 -16.00 -6.79
N PHE A 159 6.74 -15.44 -7.91
CA PHE A 159 5.53 -15.85 -8.61
C PHE A 159 5.86 -16.71 -9.82
N GLU A 160 4.92 -17.60 -10.15
CA GLU A 160 4.95 -18.36 -11.39
C GLU A 160 4.99 -17.45 -12.63
N PRO A 161 5.54 -17.90 -13.76
CA PRO A 161 5.57 -17.14 -15.00
C PRO A 161 4.18 -16.58 -15.37
N ASN A 162 4.15 -15.35 -15.86
CA ASN A 162 2.94 -14.62 -16.24
C ASN A 162 1.97 -14.22 -15.10
N LYS A 163 2.26 -14.59 -13.86
CA LYS A 163 1.44 -14.26 -12.70
C LYS A 163 1.64 -12.80 -12.24
N CYS A 164 2.84 -12.29 -12.39
CA CYS A 164 3.24 -10.99 -11.84
C CYS A 164 3.46 -9.95 -12.94
N LYS A 165 2.98 -8.74 -12.71
CA LYS A 165 3.23 -7.56 -13.54
C LYS A 165 3.90 -6.47 -12.72
N ILE A 166 4.75 -5.66 -13.36
CA ILE A 166 5.42 -4.51 -12.74
C ILE A 166 4.96 -3.24 -13.44
N VAL A 167 4.45 -2.28 -12.66
CA VAL A 167 4.07 -0.96 -13.15
C VAL A 167 5.31 -0.10 -13.35
N CYS A 168 5.42 0.53 -14.51
CA CYS A 168 6.46 1.53 -14.79
C CYS A 168 5.87 2.93 -14.55
N LEU A 169 6.19 3.52 -13.41
CA LEU A 169 5.75 4.86 -13.06
C LEU A 169 6.64 5.92 -13.69
N GLU A 170 6.06 7.04 -14.15
CA GLU A 170 6.78 8.26 -14.54
C GLU A 170 7.02 9.18 -13.35
N MET A 171 6.09 9.18 -12.38
CA MET A 171 6.20 9.94 -11.14
C MET A 171 6.83 9.07 -10.05
N LYS A 172 7.11 9.68 -8.90
CA LYS A 172 7.78 9.00 -7.79
C LYS A 172 7.00 7.77 -7.29
N ASP A 173 5.73 7.92 -7.02
CA ASP A 173 4.86 6.92 -6.40
C ASP A 173 3.40 7.11 -6.83
N ALA A 174 2.53 6.17 -6.49
CA ALA A 174 1.11 6.23 -6.83
C ALA A 174 0.39 7.40 -6.13
N SER A 175 0.80 7.74 -4.91
CA SER A 175 0.22 8.84 -4.16
C SER A 175 0.45 10.20 -4.85
N GLU A 176 1.57 10.37 -5.54
CA GLU A 176 1.87 11.61 -6.27
C GLU A 176 0.96 11.80 -7.49
N TYR A 177 0.56 10.72 -8.19
CA TYR A 177 -0.44 10.82 -9.26
C TYR A 177 -1.80 11.29 -8.75
N LEU A 178 -2.25 10.76 -7.62
CA LEU A 178 -3.52 11.17 -7.02
C LEU A 178 -3.45 12.63 -6.58
N LYS A 179 -2.39 12.99 -5.85
CA LYS A 179 -2.16 14.33 -5.33
C LYS A 179 -2.11 15.40 -6.43
N THR A 180 -1.49 15.08 -7.57
CA THR A 180 -1.36 16.02 -8.68
C THR A 180 -2.52 15.96 -9.69
N GLY A 181 -3.49 15.04 -9.48
CA GLY A 181 -4.67 14.91 -10.35
C GLY A 181 -4.39 14.23 -11.68
N GLN A 182 -3.36 13.38 -11.74
CA GLN A 182 -2.97 12.67 -12.98
C GLN A 182 -3.50 11.24 -13.02
N ALA A 183 -4.77 11.06 -12.66
CA ALA A 183 -5.42 9.75 -12.59
C ALA A 183 -5.36 8.97 -13.91
N GLU A 184 -5.61 9.64 -15.05
CA GLU A 184 -5.58 8.98 -16.36
C GLU A 184 -4.20 8.42 -16.70
N LYS A 185 -3.13 9.14 -16.37
CA LYS A 185 -1.77 8.66 -16.61
C LYS A 185 -1.46 7.45 -15.74
N PHE A 186 -1.88 7.47 -14.45
CA PHE A 186 -1.73 6.32 -13.57
C PHE A 186 -2.48 5.10 -14.10
N ILE A 187 -3.76 5.27 -14.46
CA ILE A 187 -4.60 4.18 -14.97
C ILE A 187 -3.96 3.55 -16.21
N ARG A 188 -3.44 4.37 -17.12
CA ARG A 188 -2.71 3.87 -18.30
C ARG A 188 -1.49 3.06 -17.91
N ALA A 189 -0.62 3.60 -17.05
CA ALA A 189 0.58 2.91 -16.58
C ALA A 189 0.24 1.59 -15.87
N TRP A 190 -0.85 1.56 -15.12
CA TRP A 190 -1.32 0.36 -14.41
C TRP A 190 -1.82 -0.72 -15.39
N TRP A 191 -2.58 -0.36 -16.42
CA TRP A 191 -3.04 -1.31 -17.45
C TRP A 191 -1.89 -1.80 -18.33
N ASP A 192 -0.94 -0.92 -18.65
CA ASP A 192 0.24 -1.21 -19.47
C ASP A 192 1.36 -1.89 -18.67
N ALA A 193 1.11 -2.25 -17.40
CA ALA A 193 2.08 -2.93 -16.54
C ALA A 193 2.64 -4.19 -17.23
N LYS A 194 3.97 -4.29 -17.27
CA LYS A 194 4.67 -5.36 -17.98
C LYS A 194 4.68 -6.64 -17.18
N THR A 195 4.31 -7.74 -17.84
CA THR A 195 4.45 -9.07 -17.27
C THR A 195 5.92 -9.35 -16.99
N TYR A 196 6.23 -9.77 -15.76
CA TYR A 196 7.57 -10.18 -15.41
C TYR A 196 7.88 -11.55 -16.00
N THR A 197 8.96 -11.61 -16.78
CA THR A 197 9.51 -12.85 -17.30
C THR A 197 10.93 -13.00 -16.78
N PRO A 198 11.24 -14.08 -16.02
CA PRO A 198 12.61 -14.33 -15.57
C PRO A 198 13.57 -14.46 -16.74
N ALA A 199 14.80 -13.96 -16.57
CA ALA A 199 15.84 -14.16 -17.58
C ALA A 199 16.11 -15.67 -17.81
N GLY A 200 16.06 -16.11 -19.07
CA GLY A 200 16.30 -17.51 -19.46
C GLY A 200 15.05 -18.35 -19.72
N ILE A 201 13.86 -17.80 -19.59
CA ILE A 201 12.62 -18.42 -20.08
C ILE A 201 12.24 -17.72 -21.39
N VAL A 202 12.41 -18.40 -22.52
CA VAL A 202 11.99 -17.96 -23.86
C VAL A 202 10.72 -18.72 -24.23
#